data_df4325cc1a1a4691ea94d2386646b928
#
_entry.id   df4325cc1a1a4691ea94d2386646b928
#
_cell.length_a   1.000
_cell.length_b   1.000
_cell.length_c   1.000
_cell.angle_alpha   90.00
_cell.angle_beta   90.00
_cell.angle_gamma   90.00
#
_symmetry.space_group_name_H-M   'P 1'
#
loop_
_entity.id
_entity.type
_entity.pdbx_description
1 polymer ?
#
loop_
_entity_poly.entity_id
_entity_poly.type
_entity_poly.pdbx_seq_one_letter_code
_entity_poly.pdbx_strand_id
1 'polypeptide(L)'
;MTTTRTSTIARRSFRGAALALVTGAGIALTPVAASADAGTPTTAATVTLAAAPVAAPTAAAQVAVDTALAQQGKPYVWGGTGPGGYDCSGLTWSAYKAAGVTIPRTSKAQSTAGVAVAKANLQPGDLVFYYSPVSHVGMYVGNGLMVHSSTYGKPVAVVPVDSMPGYNTARRVV
;
A
#
# COMPACT_ATOMS: atom_id res chain seq x y z
N MET A 1 13.53 -37.07 37.35
CA MET A 1 13.34 -37.85 36.11
C MET A 1 13.06 -36.85 34.98
N THR A 2 14.10 -36.63 34.18
CA THR A 2 14.15 -35.57 33.17
C THR A 2 13.84 -36.20 31.80
N THR A 3 12.79 -35.74 31.10
CA THR A 3 12.47 -36.28 29.78
C THR A 3 12.65 -35.14 28.76
N THR A 4 13.76 -35.15 28.06
CA THR A 4 14.09 -34.28 26.94
C THR A 4 13.41 -34.82 25.68
N ARG A 5 12.53 -34.03 25.06
CA ARG A 5 11.96 -34.31 23.72
C ARG A 5 12.72 -33.52 22.66
N THR A 6 13.51 -34.22 21.89
CA THR A 6 14.19 -33.73 20.70
C THR A 6 13.20 -33.72 19.53
N SER A 7 12.94 -32.56 18.96
CA SER A 7 12.11 -32.39 17.74
C SER A 7 13.00 -32.35 16.51
N THR A 8 12.89 -33.34 15.67
CA THR A 8 13.63 -33.50 14.42
C THR A 8 12.94 -32.69 13.31
N ILE A 9 13.63 -31.66 12.78
CA ILE A 9 13.17 -30.87 11.64
C ILE A 9 13.50 -31.64 10.34
N ALA A 10 12.48 -32.09 9.64
CA ALA A 10 12.61 -32.73 8.34
C ALA A 10 12.79 -31.65 7.22
N ARG A 11 13.96 -31.61 6.63
CA ARG A 11 14.27 -30.87 5.41
C ARG A 11 13.66 -31.57 4.20
N ARG A 12 12.70 -31.00 3.54
CA ARG A 12 12.23 -31.45 2.22
C ARG A 12 12.99 -30.70 1.13
N SER A 13 13.84 -31.43 0.44
CA SER A 13 14.49 -31.02 -0.81
C SER A 13 13.51 -31.24 -1.96
N PHE A 14 13.20 -30.19 -2.71
CA PHE A 14 12.56 -30.33 -4.02
C PHE A 14 13.63 -30.26 -5.12
N ARG A 15 13.93 -31.39 -5.73
CA ARG A 15 14.58 -31.53 -7.03
C ARG A 15 13.49 -31.66 -8.10
N GLY A 16 13.68 -31.04 -9.23
CA GLY A 16 12.84 -31.31 -10.40
C GLY A 16 13.12 -30.33 -11.52
N ALA A 17 14.06 -30.71 -12.38
CA ALA A 17 14.32 -30.10 -13.68
C ALA A 17 13.27 -30.55 -14.70
N ALA A 18 13.02 -29.73 -15.71
CA ALA A 18 12.83 -30.23 -17.08
C ALA A 18 12.89 -29.05 -18.07
N LEU A 19 13.88 -29.12 -18.91
CA LEU A 19 14.16 -28.35 -20.11
C LEU A 19 13.36 -28.98 -21.27
N ALA A 20 12.61 -28.20 -22.02
CA ALA A 20 12.08 -28.64 -23.33
C ALA A 20 12.33 -27.53 -24.35
N LEU A 21 13.31 -27.79 -25.22
CA LEU A 21 13.56 -27.10 -26.46
C LEU A 21 12.60 -27.68 -27.53
N VAL A 22 11.85 -26.81 -28.21
CA VAL A 22 11.17 -27.14 -29.46
C VAL A 22 11.65 -26.18 -30.53
N THR A 23 12.47 -26.72 -31.42
CA THR A 23 12.82 -26.15 -32.74
C THR A 23 11.72 -26.51 -33.75
N GLY A 24 11.14 -25.52 -34.42
CA GLY A 24 10.17 -25.71 -35.51
C GLY A 24 10.46 -24.76 -36.65
N ALA A 25 10.74 -25.36 -37.79
CA ALA A 25 11.23 -24.81 -39.05
C ALA A 25 10.27 -23.84 -39.75
N GLY A 26 10.87 -22.99 -40.58
CA GLY A 26 10.23 -21.95 -41.36
C GLY A 26 9.37 -22.43 -42.52
N ILE A 27 8.44 -21.57 -42.93
CA ILE A 27 7.81 -21.57 -44.24
C ILE A 27 7.85 -20.13 -44.76
N ALA A 28 8.62 -19.96 -45.84
CA ALA A 28 8.61 -18.76 -46.65
C ALA A 28 7.41 -18.81 -47.63
N LEU A 29 6.62 -17.75 -47.65
CA LEU A 29 5.64 -17.51 -48.71
C LEU A 29 5.82 -16.11 -49.28
N THR A 30 6.01 -16.06 -50.56
CA THR A 30 6.28 -14.93 -51.45
C THR A 30 5.10 -13.97 -51.59
N PRO A 31 5.35 -12.70 -52.00
CA PRO A 31 4.35 -11.65 -52.01
C PRO A 31 3.45 -11.67 -53.24
N VAL A 32 2.16 -11.50 -53.04
CA VAL A 32 1.24 -11.08 -54.13
C VAL A 32 1.02 -9.58 -53.99
N ALA A 33 1.45 -8.84 -55.00
CA ALA A 33 1.11 -7.44 -55.17
C ALA A 33 -0.32 -7.32 -55.67
N ALA A 34 -1.18 -6.62 -54.98
CA ALA A 34 -2.43 -6.10 -55.51
C ALA A 34 -2.53 -4.60 -55.18
N SER A 35 -2.71 -3.84 -56.27
CA SER A 35 -2.70 -2.39 -56.33
C SER A 35 -3.95 -1.74 -55.71
N ALA A 36 -3.73 -0.59 -55.11
CA ALA A 36 -4.55 0.62 -55.08
C ALA A 36 -6.05 0.53 -54.74
N ASP A 37 -6.40 1.07 -53.56
CA ASP A 37 -7.48 2.04 -53.49
C ASP A 37 -7.13 3.11 -52.46
N ALA A 38 -7.29 4.38 -52.85
CA ALA A 38 -6.93 5.55 -52.07
C ALA A 38 -8.07 5.87 -51.11
N GLY A 39 -8.06 5.24 -49.95
CA GLY A 39 -8.89 5.62 -48.78
C GLY A 39 -8.03 6.31 -47.74
N THR A 40 -8.32 7.57 -47.49
CA THR A 40 -7.70 8.37 -46.46
C THR A 40 -7.75 7.63 -45.12
N PRO A 41 -6.63 7.31 -44.45
CA PRO A 41 -6.70 6.75 -43.11
C PRO A 41 -6.99 7.90 -42.13
N THR A 42 -8.20 7.94 -41.63
CA THR A 42 -8.48 8.66 -40.37
C THR A 42 -7.69 7.95 -39.28
N THR A 43 -6.52 8.50 -38.95
CA THR A 43 -5.69 8.04 -37.84
C THR A 43 -6.45 8.34 -36.55
N ALA A 44 -7.21 7.38 -36.06
CA ALA A 44 -7.66 7.41 -34.68
C ALA A 44 -6.41 7.34 -33.79
N ALA A 45 -5.98 8.49 -33.30
CA ALA A 45 -4.93 8.55 -32.29
C ALA A 45 -5.45 7.87 -31.04
N THR A 46 -5.07 6.62 -30.85
CA THR A 46 -5.27 5.92 -29.56
C THR A 46 -4.39 6.63 -28.55
N VAL A 47 -4.98 7.56 -27.78
CA VAL A 47 -4.33 8.17 -26.63
C VAL A 47 -4.25 7.07 -25.56
N THR A 48 -3.16 6.31 -25.59
CA THR A 48 -2.80 5.46 -24.46
C THR A 48 -2.42 6.39 -23.31
N LEU A 49 -3.35 6.66 -22.38
CA LEU A 49 -3.00 7.25 -21.11
C LEU A 49 -2.05 6.26 -20.41
N ALA A 50 -0.76 6.47 -20.58
CA ALA A 50 0.24 5.82 -19.74
C ALA A 50 -0.01 6.35 -18.32
N ALA A 51 -0.56 5.51 -17.45
CA ALA A 51 -0.57 5.79 -16.02
C ALA A 51 0.88 6.04 -15.61
N ALA A 52 1.18 7.24 -15.13
CA ALA A 52 2.50 7.54 -14.61
C ALA A 52 2.86 6.48 -13.55
N PRO A 53 4.07 5.92 -13.56
CA PRO A 53 4.46 4.94 -12.56
C PRO A 53 4.28 5.55 -11.18
N VAL A 54 3.46 4.92 -10.34
CA VAL A 54 3.32 5.32 -8.95
C VAL A 54 4.70 5.10 -8.31
N ALA A 55 5.34 6.19 -7.89
CA ALA A 55 6.67 6.10 -7.29
C ALA A 55 6.62 5.17 -6.06
N ALA A 56 7.65 4.37 -5.86
CA ALA A 56 7.76 3.51 -4.68
C ALA A 56 7.79 4.37 -3.39
N PRO A 57 7.23 3.88 -2.28
CA PRO A 57 7.31 4.60 -1.00
C PRO A 57 8.77 4.79 -0.59
N THR A 58 9.05 5.88 0.13
CA THR A 58 10.38 6.10 0.70
C THR A 58 10.70 5.02 1.74
N ALA A 59 11.98 4.80 2.04
CA ALA A 59 12.39 3.86 3.09
C ALA A 59 11.74 4.20 4.44
N ALA A 60 11.65 5.49 4.78
CA ALA A 60 10.99 5.93 6.01
C ALA A 60 9.48 5.65 6.01
N ALA A 61 8.80 5.86 4.87
CA ALA A 61 7.39 5.50 4.73
C ALA A 61 7.18 3.99 4.91
N GLN A 62 8.04 3.16 4.33
CA GLN A 62 7.95 1.70 4.50
C GLN A 62 8.14 1.27 5.96
N VAL A 63 9.14 1.81 6.67
CA VAL A 63 9.34 1.54 8.10
C VAL A 63 8.11 1.96 8.92
N ALA A 64 7.50 3.10 8.59
CA ALA A 64 6.28 3.55 9.26
C ALA A 64 5.10 2.60 9.00
N VAL A 65 4.91 2.14 7.76
CA VAL A 65 3.88 1.17 7.39
C VAL A 65 4.07 -0.15 8.15
N ASP A 66 5.27 -0.71 8.13
CA ASP A 66 5.58 -1.98 8.79
C ASP A 66 5.36 -1.87 10.31
N THR A 67 5.77 -0.73 10.90
CA THR A 67 5.56 -0.44 12.33
C THR A 67 4.07 -0.36 12.66
N ALA A 68 3.26 0.33 11.85
CA ALA A 68 1.82 0.44 12.08
C ALA A 68 1.11 -0.91 11.93
N LEU A 69 1.46 -1.68 10.90
CA LEU A 69 0.92 -3.02 10.66
C LEU A 69 1.24 -3.99 11.80
N ALA A 70 2.42 -3.89 12.41
CA ALA A 70 2.80 -4.69 13.57
C ALA A 70 1.95 -4.40 14.82
N GLN A 71 1.14 -3.33 14.83
CA GLN A 71 0.26 -3.00 15.95
C GLN A 71 -1.16 -3.56 15.80
N GLN A 72 -1.47 -4.30 14.73
CA GLN A 72 -2.79 -4.93 14.56
C GLN A 72 -3.18 -5.75 15.79
N GLY A 73 -4.45 -5.70 16.16
CA GLY A 73 -4.99 -6.36 17.34
C GLY A 73 -4.81 -5.57 18.65
N LYS A 74 -3.99 -4.52 18.70
CA LYS A 74 -3.86 -3.66 19.88
C LYS A 74 -5.14 -2.87 20.13
N PRO A 75 -5.55 -2.67 21.38
CA PRO A 75 -6.78 -1.95 21.70
C PRO A 75 -6.68 -0.48 21.32
N TYR A 76 -7.87 0.12 21.07
CA TYR A 76 -7.98 1.57 21.04
C TYR A 76 -7.89 2.13 22.46
N VAL A 77 -7.01 3.13 22.63
CA VAL A 77 -6.85 3.87 23.88
C VAL A 77 -6.78 5.36 23.55
N TRP A 78 -7.68 6.16 24.09
CA TRP A 78 -7.68 7.62 23.87
C TRP A 78 -6.36 8.23 24.36
N GLY A 79 -5.70 9.01 23.50
CA GLY A 79 -4.38 9.58 23.79
C GLY A 79 -3.24 8.55 23.70
N GLY A 80 -3.53 7.28 23.38
CA GLY A 80 -2.55 6.20 23.35
C GLY A 80 -1.55 6.34 22.20
N THR A 81 -0.28 6.03 22.51
CA THR A 81 0.84 6.00 21.57
C THR A 81 1.66 4.70 21.68
N GLY A 82 1.07 3.64 22.29
CA GLY A 82 1.68 2.34 22.55
C GLY A 82 2.42 2.28 23.91
N PRO A 83 2.86 1.08 24.35
CA PRO A 83 2.60 -0.25 23.79
C PRO A 83 1.23 -0.83 24.18
N GLY A 84 0.54 -0.23 25.16
CA GLY A 84 -0.74 -0.72 25.70
C GLY A 84 -1.96 -0.44 24.82
N GLY A 85 -1.83 0.41 23.81
CA GLY A 85 -2.89 0.76 22.85
C GLY A 85 -2.63 2.09 22.17
N TYR A 86 -3.48 2.40 21.20
CA TYR A 86 -3.32 3.58 20.34
C TYR A 86 -4.65 4.29 20.12
N ASP A 87 -4.62 5.62 20.00
CA ASP A 87 -5.65 6.33 19.25
C ASP A 87 -5.24 6.43 17.76
N CYS A 88 -6.11 6.99 16.92
CA CYS A 88 -5.88 7.05 15.47
C CYS A 88 -4.59 7.79 15.10
N SER A 89 -4.39 8.98 15.64
CA SER A 89 -3.21 9.80 15.36
C SER A 89 -1.98 9.37 16.16
N GLY A 90 -2.15 8.70 17.28
CA GLY A 90 -1.07 8.11 18.05
C GLY A 90 -0.44 6.90 17.36
N LEU A 91 -1.24 6.10 16.65
CA LEU A 91 -0.73 5.01 15.82
C LEU A 91 0.19 5.56 14.72
N THR A 92 -0.29 6.54 13.94
CA THR A 92 0.50 7.15 12.86
C THR A 92 1.72 7.89 13.38
N TRP A 93 1.57 8.62 14.50
CA TRP A 93 2.66 9.32 15.16
C TRP A 93 3.77 8.35 15.63
N SER A 94 3.39 7.26 16.30
CA SER A 94 4.35 6.26 16.78
C SER A 94 5.06 5.55 15.65
N ALA A 95 4.34 5.25 14.56
CA ALA A 95 4.88 4.62 13.38
C ALA A 95 5.94 5.50 12.69
N TYR A 96 5.64 6.78 12.48
CA TYR A 96 6.60 7.71 11.90
C TYR A 96 7.77 8.03 12.83
N LYS A 97 7.53 8.11 14.15
CA LYS A 97 8.61 8.24 15.13
C LYS A 97 9.60 7.08 15.06
N ALA A 98 9.13 5.84 14.88
CA ALA A 98 9.99 4.67 14.67
C ALA A 98 10.79 4.76 13.36
N ALA A 99 10.26 5.42 12.34
CA ALA A 99 10.94 5.70 11.08
C ALA A 99 11.90 6.92 11.15
N GLY A 100 12.09 7.53 12.34
CA GLY A 100 12.92 8.72 12.51
C GLY A 100 12.27 10.02 12.01
N VAL A 101 10.97 10.03 11.73
CA VAL A 101 10.21 11.17 11.20
C VAL A 101 9.31 11.76 12.26
N THR A 102 9.42 13.07 12.47
CA THR A 102 8.56 13.79 13.41
C THR A 102 7.33 14.35 12.70
N ILE A 103 6.15 13.93 13.14
CA ILE A 103 4.86 14.47 12.67
C ILE A 103 4.06 15.01 13.87
N PRO A 104 3.07 15.91 13.66
CA PRO A 104 2.23 16.40 14.73
C PRO A 104 1.45 15.27 15.45
N ARG A 105 1.08 15.50 16.71
CA ARG A 105 0.41 14.45 17.53
C ARG A 105 -1.06 14.23 17.16
N THR A 106 -1.79 15.26 16.76
CA THR A 106 -3.25 15.16 16.55
C THR A 106 -3.62 14.98 15.09
N SER A 107 -4.71 14.27 14.79
CA SER A 107 -5.20 14.07 13.43
C SER A 107 -5.44 15.39 12.67
N LYS A 108 -6.00 16.40 13.36
CA LYS A 108 -6.20 17.75 12.80
C LYS A 108 -4.89 18.39 12.38
N ALA A 109 -3.85 18.34 13.19
CA ALA A 109 -2.55 18.93 12.86
C ALA A 109 -1.80 18.09 11.81
N GLN A 110 -1.94 16.76 11.84
CA GLN A 110 -1.39 15.88 10.79
C GLN A 110 -2.02 16.16 9.42
N SER A 111 -3.30 16.53 9.35
CA SER A 111 -3.99 16.81 8.10
C SER A 111 -3.48 18.07 7.35
N THR A 112 -2.64 18.86 7.99
CA THR A 112 -1.98 20.02 7.40
C THR A 112 -0.47 19.85 7.24
N ALA A 113 0.09 18.70 7.67
CA ALA A 113 1.51 18.40 7.55
C ALA A 113 1.86 17.82 6.16
N GLY A 114 3.10 18.03 5.71
CA GLY A 114 3.59 17.52 4.43
C GLY A 114 2.87 18.10 3.22
N VAL A 115 2.81 17.32 2.14
CA VAL A 115 2.17 17.72 0.88
C VAL A 115 0.81 17.03 0.70
N ALA A 116 -0.14 17.73 0.08
CA ALA A 116 -1.44 17.17 -0.25
C ALA A 116 -1.30 16.10 -1.34
N VAL A 117 -2.04 15.00 -1.21
CA VAL A 117 -2.06 13.88 -2.15
C VAL A 117 -3.48 13.64 -2.64
N ALA A 118 -3.66 13.58 -3.96
CA ALA A 118 -4.93 13.16 -4.52
C ALA A 118 -5.19 11.67 -4.20
N LYS A 119 -6.44 11.29 -3.92
CA LYS A 119 -6.82 9.91 -3.54
C LYS A 119 -6.33 8.87 -4.56
N ALA A 120 -6.34 9.21 -5.85
CA ALA A 120 -5.86 8.33 -6.93
C ALA A 120 -4.34 8.10 -6.91
N ASN A 121 -3.58 8.95 -6.20
CA ASN A 121 -2.12 8.93 -6.15
C ASN A 121 -1.58 8.48 -4.78
N LEU A 122 -2.42 7.83 -3.97
CA LEU A 122 -2.02 7.31 -2.67
C LEU A 122 -0.89 6.29 -2.79
N GLN A 123 0.09 6.41 -1.90
CA GLN A 123 1.23 5.49 -1.76
C GLN A 123 1.32 5.00 -0.32
N PRO A 124 1.86 3.80 -0.08
CA PRO A 124 2.08 3.32 1.28
C PRO A 124 2.84 4.34 2.13
N GLY A 125 2.31 4.61 3.32
CA GLY A 125 2.78 5.66 4.23
C GLY A 125 1.95 6.95 4.17
N ASP A 126 1.20 7.23 3.10
CA ASP A 126 0.34 8.41 3.08
C ASP A 126 -0.70 8.35 4.20
N LEU A 127 -0.94 9.49 4.84
CA LEU A 127 -1.96 9.64 5.86
C LEU A 127 -3.29 10.02 5.21
N VAL A 128 -4.34 9.28 5.50
CA VAL A 128 -5.70 9.52 5.00
C VAL A 128 -6.60 10.01 6.12
N PHE A 129 -7.33 11.10 5.87
CA PHE A 129 -8.10 11.84 6.89
C PHE A 129 -9.58 11.83 6.58
N TYR A 130 -10.38 11.81 7.66
CA TYR A 130 -11.82 11.70 7.58
C TYR A 130 -12.50 12.77 8.41
N TYR A 131 -13.74 13.07 7.98
CA TYR A 131 -14.68 14.03 8.57
C TYR A 131 -14.30 15.50 8.36
N SER A 132 -15.29 16.39 8.55
CA SER A 132 -15.12 17.84 8.51
C SER A 132 -15.84 18.44 9.72
N PRO A 133 -15.12 18.99 10.70
CA PRO A 133 -13.66 19.10 10.81
C PRO A 133 -12.97 17.71 10.93
N VAL A 134 -11.69 17.63 10.52
CA VAL A 134 -10.91 16.37 10.61
C VAL A 134 -10.82 15.91 12.06
N SER A 135 -11.24 14.65 12.29
CA SER A 135 -11.21 14.00 13.60
C SER A 135 -10.68 12.57 13.60
N HIS A 136 -10.39 12.02 12.41
CA HIS A 136 -9.82 10.68 12.30
C HIS A 136 -8.72 10.62 11.23
N VAL A 137 -7.78 9.68 11.40
CA VAL A 137 -6.67 9.41 10.48
C VAL A 137 -6.37 7.92 10.43
N GLY A 138 -6.02 7.43 9.23
CA GLY A 138 -5.40 6.14 8.99
C GLY A 138 -4.13 6.30 8.16
N MET A 139 -3.31 5.26 8.06
CA MET A 139 -2.15 5.20 7.19
C MET A 139 -2.43 4.25 6.03
N TYR A 140 -2.28 4.73 4.82
CA TYR A 140 -2.44 3.92 3.62
C TYR A 140 -1.33 2.87 3.53
N VAL A 141 -1.70 1.63 3.24
CA VAL A 141 -0.76 0.49 3.19
C VAL A 141 -0.70 -0.17 1.81
N GLY A 142 -1.36 0.44 0.81
CA GLY A 142 -1.43 -0.11 -0.56
C GLY A 142 -2.76 -0.80 -0.85
N ASN A 143 -3.02 -1.09 -2.13
CA ASN A 143 -4.17 -1.85 -2.62
C ASN A 143 -5.54 -1.35 -2.14
N GLY A 144 -5.71 -0.04 -1.96
CA GLY A 144 -6.94 0.57 -1.45
C GLY A 144 -7.18 0.37 0.05
N LEU A 145 -6.18 -0.11 0.81
CA LEU A 145 -6.26 -0.43 2.23
C LEU A 145 -5.53 0.60 3.08
N MET A 146 -5.99 0.77 4.32
CA MET A 146 -5.33 1.54 5.36
C MET A 146 -5.29 0.78 6.67
N VAL A 147 -4.28 1.01 7.49
CA VAL A 147 -4.25 0.61 8.90
C VAL A 147 -4.68 1.78 9.77
N HIS A 148 -5.56 1.52 10.73
CA HIS A 148 -6.03 2.55 11.65
C HIS A 148 -6.37 2.01 13.04
N SER A 149 -6.43 2.89 14.04
CA SER A 149 -7.03 2.65 15.36
C SER A 149 -8.33 3.46 15.44
N SER A 150 -9.47 2.80 15.38
CA SER A 150 -10.76 3.47 15.09
C SER A 150 -11.42 4.07 16.34
N THR A 151 -11.85 3.23 17.28
CA THR A 151 -12.62 3.63 18.45
C THR A 151 -12.58 2.54 19.52
N TYR A 152 -13.11 2.84 20.71
CA TYR A 152 -13.24 1.85 21.79
C TYR A 152 -13.93 0.57 21.35
N GLY A 153 -13.40 -0.57 21.81
CA GLY A 153 -13.88 -1.89 21.45
C GLY A 153 -13.50 -2.37 20.04
N LYS A 154 -12.82 -1.53 19.27
CA LYS A 154 -12.27 -1.89 17.96
C LYS A 154 -10.75 -1.87 18.01
N PRO A 155 -10.07 -3.01 17.83
CA PRO A 155 -8.62 -3.04 17.82
C PRO A 155 -8.07 -2.35 16.55
N VAL A 156 -6.76 -2.07 16.56
CA VAL A 156 -6.03 -1.66 15.35
C VAL A 156 -6.25 -2.71 14.27
N ALA A 157 -6.69 -2.27 13.11
CA ALA A 157 -7.06 -3.16 12.00
C ALA A 157 -6.70 -2.54 10.65
N VAL A 158 -6.57 -3.41 9.64
CA VAL A 158 -6.49 -3.03 8.23
C VAL A 158 -7.88 -3.09 7.62
N VAL A 159 -8.30 -2.00 6.98
CA VAL A 159 -9.63 -1.87 6.37
C VAL A 159 -9.51 -1.14 5.02
N PRO A 160 -10.49 -1.30 4.11
CA PRO A 160 -10.54 -0.48 2.90
C PRO A 160 -10.63 1.02 3.24
N VAL A 161 -9.92 1.86 2.49
CA VAL A 161 -10.00 3.34 2.62
C VAL A 161 -11.46 3.81 2.48
N ASP A 162 -12.23 3.17 1.61
CA ASP A 162 -13.63 3.52 1.33
C ASP A 162 -14.65 2.89 2.30
N SER A 163 -14.21 2.10 3.28
CA SER A 163 -15.10 1.54 4.29
C SER A 163 -15.57 2.57 5.33
N MET A 164 -14.90 3.72 5.40
CA MET A 164 -15.28 4.82 6.29
C MET A 164 -15.90 5.98 5.50
N PRO A 165 -17.02 6.55 5.97
CA PRO A 165 -17.62 7.72 5.36
C PRO A 165 -16.79 8.98 5.65
N GLY A 166 -16.99 10.03 4.82
CA GLY A 166 -16.41 11.35 5.10
C GLY A 166 -14.91 11.45 4.84
N TYR A 167 -14.37 10.73 3.84
CA TYR A 167 -13.02 10.99 3.35
C TYR A 167 -12.85 12.49 3.06
N ASN A 168 -11.79 13.09 3.62
CA ASN A 168 -11.54 14.53 3.54
C ASN A 168 -10.32 14.84 2.67
N THR A 169 -9.14 14.36 3.05
CA THR A 169 -7.87 14.66 2.39
C THR A 169 -6.85 13.56 2.65
N ALA A 170 -5.73 13.62 1.94
CA ALA A 170 -4.55 12.81 2.27
C ALA A 170 -3.28 13.66 2.25
N ARG A 171 -2.28 13.22 3.00
CA ARG A 171 -0.97 13.88 3.14
C ARG A 171 0.17 12.89 3.03
N ARG A 172 1.20 13.30 2.30
CA ARG A 172 2.52 12.63 2.28
C ARG A 172 3.48 13.45 3.11
N VAL A 173 4.09 12.81 4.09
CA VAL A 173 4.96 13.49 5.08
C VAL A 173 6.44 13.19 4.86
N VAL A 174 6.77 12.23 3.98
CA VAL A 174 8.14 11.85 3.55
C VAL A 174 8.18 11.37 2.11
#